data_7323286e7f7b0f77df602387cfe78f39
#
_entry.id   7323286e7f7b0f77df602387cfe78f39
#
_cell.length_a   1.000
_cell.length_b   1.000
_cell.length_c   1.000
_cell.angle_alpha   90.00
_cell.angle_beta   90.00
_cell.angle_gamma   90.00
#
_symmetry.space_group_name_H-M   'P 1'
#
loop_
_entity.id
_entity.type
_entity.pdbx_description
1 polymer ?
#
loop_
_entity_poly.entity_id
_entity_poly.type
_entity_poly.pdbx_seq_one_letter_code
_entity_poly.pdbx_strand_id
1 'polypeptide(L)'
;MAALCGGSIGFERKSKAKMAGIRTHALIAVGAAMVMIISKYGFFDLMKITHSNWNVDPSRIAAQVVSGIGFLGAGTIINRHDQIIDGLTTAAGIWVTGAIGLAYGSGLYSIGIIGTCCVLLAEVIGKYLDQFALRQGKGFSCFIQLEGNTDDLHALITRLNKKYFEVPLKYSIYDYGDGKISCQLYGELKSGFKSENVFTDLTELGNIKKVELE
;
A
#
# COMPACT_ATOMS: atom_id res chain seq x y z
N MET A 1 -14.37 22.46 2.71
CA MET A 1 -14.48 21.37 1.72
C MET A 1 -13.24 20.49 1.69
N ALA A 2 -12.03 21.02 1.46
CA ALA A 2 -10.80 20.23 1.40
C ALA A 2 -10.63 19.29 2.61
N ALA A 3 -10.80 19.79 3.84
CA ALA A 3 -10.73 18.99 5.07
C ALA A 3 -11.75 17.84 5.10
N LEU A 4 -12.97 18.06 4.63
CA LEU A 4 -14.03 17.04 4.61
C LEU A 4 -13.70 15.93 3.61
N CYS A 5 -13.25 16.30 2.41
CA CYS A 5 -12.89 15.34 1.37
C CYS A 5 -11.61 14.54 1.74
N GLY A 6 -10.58 15.21 2.24
CA GLY A 6 -9.40 14.53 2.76
C GLY A 6 -9.74 13.63 3.96
N GLY A 7 -10.60 14.13 4.87
CA GLY A 7 -11.06 13.33 6.01
C GLY A 7 -11.85 12.08 5.63
N SER A 8 -12.71 12.15 4.61
CA SER A 8 -13.48 10.98 4.13
C SER A 8 -12.58 9.91 3.50
N ILE A 9 -11.58 10.32 2.72
CA ILE A 9 -10.55 9.39 2.21
C ILE A 9 -9.80 8.76 3.38
N GLY A 10 -9.34 9.58 4.32
CA GLY A 10 -8.61 9.09 5.49
C GLY A 10 -9.45 8.22 6.44
N PHE A 11 -10.76 8.40 6.48
CA PHE A 11 -11.69 7.54 7.23
C PHE A 11 -11.71 6.12 6.63
N GLU A 12 -11.83 6.03 5.30
CA GLU A 12 -11.74 4.76 4.59
C GLU A 12 -10.39 4.08 4.84
N ARG A 13 -9.27 4.82 4.78
CA ARG A 13 -7.93 4.30 5.08
C ARG A 13 -7.81 3.78 6.52
N LYS A 14 -8.34 4.53 7.49
CA LYS A 14 -8.33 4.12 8.90
C LYS A 14 -9.16 2.87 9.14
N SER A 15 -10.31 2.72 8.49
CA SER A 15 -11.15 1.52 8.60
C SER A 15 -10.45 0.24 8.12
N LYS A 16 -9.46 0.38 7.23
CA LYS A 16 -8.63 -0.72 6.72
C LYS A 16 -7.27 -0.83 7.42
N ALA A 17 -7.10 -0.21 8.59
CA ALA A 17 -5.85 -0.21 9.36
C ALA A 17 -4.60 0.23 8.57
N LYS A 18 -4.77 1.13 7.57
CA LYS A 18 -3.66 1.68 6.80
C LYS A 18 -2.93 2.77 7.59
N MET A 19 -1.63 2.98 7.31
CA MET A 19 -0.74 3.85 8.09
C MET A 19 -1.21 5.31 8.14
N ALA A 20 -1.68 5.89 7.01
CA ALA A 20 -2.20 7.25 6.95
C ALA A 20 -3.74 7.25 7.11
N GLY A 21 -4.23 7.89 8.16
CA GLY A 21 -5.66 7.95 8.49
C GLY A 21 -6.29 9.33 8.29
N ILE A 22 -7.41 9.58 8.99
CA ILE A 22 -8.25 10.78 8.86
C ILE A 22 -7.45 12.07 9.04
N ARG A 23 -6.67 12.18 10.11
CA ARG A 23 -5.91 13.40 10.43
C ARG A 23 -4.91 13.72 9.34
N THR A 24 -4.16 12.72 8.88
CA THR A 24 -3.12 12.86 7.85
C THR A 24 -3.71 13.37 6.55
N HIS A 25 -4.75 12.71 6.03
CA HIS A 25 -5.39 13.12 4.78
C HIS A 25 -6.07 14.49 4.89
N ALA A 26 -6.76 14.79 5.99
CA ALA A 26 -7.38 16.10 6.20
C ALA A 26 -6.34 17.24 6.22
N LEU A 27 -5.21 17.06 6.93
CA LEU A 27 -4.14 18.05 7.01
C LEU A 27 -3.46 18.25 5.65
N ILE A 28 -3.21 17.18 4.89
CA ILE A 28 -2.63 17.27 3.55
C ILE A 28 -3.56 18.06 2.61
N ALA A 29 -4.86 17.75 2.60
CA ALA A 29 -5.82 18.42 1.75
C ALA A 29 -5.93 19.93 2.11
N VAL A 30 -5.98 20.26 3.40
CA VAL A 30 -6.06 21.65 3.86
C VAL A 30 -4.76 22.39 3.54
N GLY A 31 -3.59 21.81 3.83
CA GLY A 31 -2.29 22.41 3.55
C GLY A 31 -2.11 22.69 2.06
N ALA A 32 -2.44 21.73 1.20
CA ALA A 32 -2.40 21.90 -0.25
C ALA A 32 -3.36 22.98 -0.73
N ALA A 33 -4.58 23.06 -0.19
CA ALA A 33 -5.53 24.11 -0.53
C ALA A 33 -5.04 25.51 -0.11
N MET A 34 -4.45 25.63 1.09
CA MET A 34 -3.88 26.89 1.57
C MET A 34 -2.72 27.36 0.69
N VAL A 35 -1.79 26.46 0.35
CA VAL A 35 -0.66 26.77 -0.51
C VAL A 35 -1.14 27.20 -1.90
N MET A 36 -2.17 26.56 -2.45
CA MET A 36 -2.76 26.96 -3.73
C MET A 36 -3.38 28.35 -3.68
N ILE A 37 -4.10 28.69 -2.59
CA ILE A 37 -4.67 30.02 -2.39
C ILE A 37 -3.55 31.07 -2.32
N ILE A 38 -2.48 30.81 -1.56
CA ILE A 38 -1.31 31.69 -1.48
C ILE A 38 -0.66 31.85 -2.87
N SER A 39 -0.48 30.72 -3.58
CA SER A 39 0.12 30.71 -4.92
C SER A 39 -0.65 31.58 -5.90
N LYS A 40 -1.99 31.55 -5.83
CA LYS A 40 -2.89 32.25 -6.74
C LYS A 40 -3.08 33.71 -6.37
N TYR A 41 -3.18 34.03 -5.10
CA TYR A 41 -3.63 35.35 -4.62
C TYR A 41 -2.58 36.11 -3.81
N GLY A 42 -1.56 35.44 -3.27
CA GLY A 42 -0.63 36.04 -2.32
C GLY A 42 0.26 37.14 -2.89
N PHE A 43 0.31 37.30 -4.21
CA PHE A 43 1.19 38.27 -4.89
C PHE A 43 0.43 39.41 -5.59
N PHE A 44 -0.89 39.48 -5.44
CA PHE A 44 -1.70 40.51 -6.12
C PHE A 44 -1.33 41.94 -5.72
N ASP A 45 -0.95 42.18 -4.48
CA ASP A 45 -0.56 43.52 -4.03
C ASP A 45 0.78 43.96 -4.65
N LEU A 46 1.72 43.03 -4.82
CA LEU A 46 2.97 43.30 -5.54
C LEU A 46 2.74 43.69 -6.99
N MET A 47 1.80 43.03 -7.66
CA MET A 47 1.43 43.37 -9.07
C MET A 47 0.84 44.76 -9.20
N LYS A 48 0.12 45.27 -8.17
CA LYS A 48 -0.45 46.63 -8.16
C LYS A 48 0.57 47.70 -7.91
N ILE A 49 1.57 47.44 -7.05
CA ILE A 49 2.61 48.40 -6.63
C ILE A 49 3.66 48.56 -7.72
N THR A 50 3.99 47.47 -8.39
CA THR A 50 5.06 47.45 -9.39
C THR A 50 4.43 47.64 -10.77
N HIS A 51 4.43 48.84 -11.33
CA HIS A 51 3.99 49.16 -12.68
C HIS A 51 4.85 48.47 -13.81
N SER A 52 5.67 47.52 -13.46
CA SER A 52 6.53 46.75 -14.38
C SER A 52 5.86 45.45 -14.80
N ASN A 53 6.12 44.98 -15.99
CA ASN A 53 5.66 43.73 -16.59
C ASN A 53 6.25 42.47 -15.85
N TRP A 54 6.01 42.38 -14.56
CA TRP A 54 6.40 41.20 -13.78
C TRP A 54 5.42 40.05 -14.10
N ASN A 55 5.92 39.05 -14.81
CA ASN A 55 5.21 37.79 -15.01
C ASN A 55 5.26 36.99 -13.71
N VAL A 56 4.26 37.15 -12.85
CA VAL A 56 4.08 36.28 -11.70
C VAL A 56 3.41 34.99 -12.18
N ASP A 57 4.11 33.88 -12.04
CA ASP A 57 3.57 32.57 -12.37
C ASP A 57 2.91 31.96 -11.13
N PRO A 58 1.56 31.92 -11.05
CA PRO A 58 0.84 31.40 -9.90
C PRO A 58 0.95 29.87 -9.76
N SER A 59 1.55 29.18 -10.69
CA SER A 59 1.70 27.72 -10.63
C SER A 59 2.92 27.27 -9.83
N ARG A 60 3.93 28.12 -9.68
CA ARG A 60 5.23 27.72 -9.11
C ARG A 60 5.17 27.21 -7.69
N ILE A 61 4.47 27.93 -6.79
CA ILE A 61 4.35 27.50 -5.39
C ILE A 61 3.47 26.27 -5.31
N ALA A 62 2.38 26.22 -6.09
CA ALA A 62 1.52 25.06 -6.15
C ALA A 62 2.25 23.79 -6.66
N ALA A 63 3.14 23.95 -7.65
CA ALA A 63 3.96 22.85 -8.16
C ALA A 63 4.85 22.22 -7.09
N GLN A 64 5.37 23.02 -6.13
CA GLN A 64 6.17 22.51 -5.02
C GLN A 64 5.38 21.63 -4.05
N VAL A 65 4.04 21.81 -3.98
CA VAL A 65 3.17 20.91 -3.18
C VAL A 65 3.21 19.50 -3.74
N VAL A 66 3.17 19.34 -5.06
CA VAL A 66 3.20 18.02 -5.72
C VAL A 66 4.49 17.29 -5.37
N SER A 67 5.62 18.00 -5.42
CA SER A 67 6.93 17.46 -5.04
C SER A 67 7.02 17.13 -3.55
N GLY A 68 6.59 18.06 -2.69
CA GLY A 68 6.62 17.89 -1.23
C GLY A 68 5.73 16.74 -0.73
N ILE A 69 4.55 16.58 -1.31
CA ILE A 69 3.65 15.46 -0.99
C ILE A 69 4.24 14.15 -1.50
N GLY A 70 4.95 14.15 -2.63
CA GLY A 70 5.70 12.98 -3.11
C GLY A 70 6.73 12.48 -2.08
N PHE A 71 7.41 13.40 -1.37
CA PHE A 71 8.33 13.07 -0.29
C PHE A 71 7.60 12.40 0.90
N LEU A 72 6.45 12.94 1.33
CA LEU A 72 5.63 12.36 2.39
C LEU A 72 5.10 10.97 1.99
N GLY A 73 4.66 10.82 0.73
CA GLY A 73 4.23 9.55 0.19
C GLY A 73 5.35 8.51 0.21
N ALA A 74 6.54 8.87 -0.27
CA ALA A 74 7.71 8.00 -0.25
C ALA A 74 8.07 7.55 1.17
N GLY A 75 7.90 8.43 2.17
CA GLY A 75 8.11 8.12 3.59
C GLY A 75 7.14 7.07 4.16
N THR A 76 6.06 6.74 3.46
CA THR A 76 5.12 5.67 3.86
C THR A 76 5.41 4.32 3.21
N ILE A 77 6.36 4.26 2.27
CA ILE A 77 6.74 3.03 1.58
C ILE A 77 7.82 2.35 2.40
N ILE A 78 7.52 1.17 2.91
CA ILE A 78 8.43 0.38 3.73
C ILE A 78 8.76 -0.91 2.98
N ASN A 79 10.05 -1.16 2.80
CA ASN A 79 10.55 -2.44 2.31
C ASN A 79 10.86 -3.32 3.53
N ARG A 80 10.12 -4.41 3.68
CA ARG A 80 10.42 -5.42 4.69
C ARG A 80 11.42 -6.43 4.11
N HIS A 81 12.18 -7.09 4.99
CA HIS A 81 13.26 -8.04 4.63
C HIS A 81 12.83 -9.13 3.63
N ASP A 82 11.53 -9.34 3.44
CA ASP A 82 10.92 -10.41 2.63
C ASP A 82 10.55 -9.97 1.20
N GLN A 83 11.15 -8.88 0.69
CA GLN A 83 10.80 -8.30 -0.62
C GLN A 83 9.34 -7.84 -0.72
N ILE A 84 8.63 -7.75 0.40
CA ILE A 84 7.27 -7.20 0.47
C ILE A 84 7.37 -5.69 0.61
N ILE A 85 6.82 -4.98 -0.37
CA ILE A 85 6.75 -3.52 -0.37
C ILE A 85 5.37 -3.10 0.13
N ASP A 86 5.32 -2.62 1.37
CA ASP A 86 4.10 -2.05 1.96
C ASP A 86 4.03 -0.54 1.72
N GLY A 87 2.80 0.00 1.74
CA GLY A 87 2.58 1.46 1.74
C GLY A 87 2.36 2.10 0.37
N LEU A 88 2.51 1.38 -0.74
CA LEU A 88 2.34 1.94 -2.10
C LEU A 88 0.97 2.60 -2.30
N THR A 89 -0.12 1.91 -1.92
CA THR A 89 -1.48 2.45 -2.02
C THR A 89 -1.67 3.65 -1.09
N THR A 90 -1.05 3.62 0.10
CA THR A 90 -1.07 4.75 1.05
C THR A 90 -0.36 5.97 0.45
N ALA A 91 0.80 5.79 -0.15
CA ALA A 91 1.56 6.84 -0.82
C ALA A 91 0.75 7.48 -1.97
N ALA A 92 0.14 6.65 -2.82
CA ALA A 92 -0.75 7.12 -3.89
C ALA A 92 -1.96 7.90 -3.35
N GLY A 93 -2.59 7.41 -2.28
CA GLY A 93 -3.70 8.08 -1.59
C GLY A 93 -3.31 9.46 -1.03
N ILE A 94 -2.15 9.58 -0.41
CA ILE A 94 -1.58 10.84 0.10
C ILE A 94 -1.38 11.81 -1.06
N TRP A 95 -0.79 11.34 -2.16
CA TRP A 95 -0.52 12.19 -3.33
C TRP A 95 -1.81 12.74 -3.97
N VAL A 96 -2.80 11.89 -4.20
CA VAL A 96 -4.10 12.30 -4.76
C VAL A 96 -4.85 13.23 -3.81
N THR A 97 -4.78 13.01 -2.50
CA THR A 97 -5.38 13.92 -1.50
C THR A 97 -4.80 15.32 -1.60
N GLY A 98 -3.50 15.45 -1.86
CA GLY A 98 -2.86 16.73 -2.13
C GLY A 98 -3.39 17.40 -3.40
N ALA A 99 -3.54 16.65 -4.49
CA ALA A 99 -4.12 17.15 -5.73
C ALA A 99 -5.57 17.65 -5.55
N ILE A 100 -6.39 16.92 -4.76
CA ILE A 100 -7.74 17.33 -4.38
C ILE A 100 -7.68 18.65 -3.58
N GLY A 101 -6.75 18.79 -2.66
CA GLY A 101 -6.53 20.04 -1.92
C GLY A 101 -6.19 21.20 -2.84
N LEU A 102 -5.28 21.04 -3.79
CA LEU A 102 -4.94 22.04 -4.81
C LEU A 102 -6.17 22.45 -5.64
N ALA A 103 -7.02 21.48 -6.03
CA ALA A 103 -8.25 21.77 -6.76
C ALA A 103 -9.21 22.66 -5.94
N TYR A 104 -9.39 22.38 -4.66
CA TYR A 104 -10.20 23.22 -3.78
C TYR A 104 -9.60 24.61 -3.60
N GLY A 105 -8.28 24.72 -3.41
CA GLY A 105 -7.58 26.00 -3.29
C GLY A 105 -7.66 26.86 -4.55
N SER A 106 -7.68 26.24 -5.74
CA SER A 106 -7.84 26.94 -7.01
C SER A 106 -9.27 27.39 -7.30
N GLY A 107 -10.29 26.91 -6.53
CA GLY A 107 -11.71 27.16 -6.74
C GLY A 107 -12.41 26.14 -7.66
N LEU A 108 -11.71 25.06 -8.04
CA LEU A 108 -12.23 23.98 -8.89
C LEU A 108 -12.98 22.93 -8.05
N TYR A 109 -14.06 23.34 -7.39
CA TYR A 109 -14.79 22.52 -6.42
C TYR A 109 -15.34 21.22 -7.03
N SER A 110 -15.87 21.29 -8.26
CA SER A 110 -16.38 20.11 -8.97
C SER A 110 -15.29 19.06 -9.20
N ILE A 111 -14.09 19.48 -9.59
CA ILE A 111 -12.95 18.58 -9.78
C ILE A 111 -12.55 17.96 -8.46
N GLY A 112 -12.51 18.74 -7.38
CA GLY A 112 -12.22 18.22 -6.04
C GLY A 112 -13.23 17.17 -5.57
N ILE A 113 -14.53 17.38 -5.82
CA ILE A 113 -15.59 16.42 -5.48
C ILE A 113 -15.47 15.16 -6.33
N ILE A 114 -15.36 15.30 -7.65
CA ILE A 114 -15.21 14.16 -8.58
C ILE A 114 -13.96 13.35 -8.22
N GLY A 115 -12.84 14.03 -8.00
CA GLY A 115 -11.59 13.36 -7.59
C GLY A 115 -11.76 12.55 -6.30
N THR A 116 -12.44 13.13 -5.29
CA THR A 116 -12.73 12.42 -4.04
C THR A 116 -13.60 11.18 -4.27
N CYS A 117 -14.66 11.32 -5.07
CA CYS A 117 -15.52 10.18 -5.41
C CYS A 117 -14.76 9.09 -6.17
N CYS A 118 -13.92 9.47 -7.13
CA CYS A 118 -13.10 8.52 -7.89
C CYS A 118 -12.13 7.74 -6.97
N VAL A 119 -11.49 8.42 -6.02
CA VAL A 119 -10.60 7.76 -5.06
C VAL A 119 -11.37 6.76 -4.21
N LEU A 120 -12.48 7.16 -3.62
CA LEU A 120 -13.30 6.27 -2.79
C LEU A 120 -13.83 5.07 -3.59
N LEU A 121 -14.26 5.29 -4.83
CA LEU A 121 -14.68 4.20 -5.73
C LEU A 121 -13.52 3.26 -6.06
N ALA A 122 -12.33 3.78 -6.41
CA ALA A 122 -11.16 2.98 -6.70
C ALA A 122 -10.77 2.08 -5.53
N GLU A 123 -10.87 2.59 -4.30
CA GLU A 123 -10.59 1.83 -3.08
C GLU A 123 -11.61 0.71 -2.80
N VAL A 124 -12.88 0.96 -3.12
CA VAL A 124 -13.93 -0.05 -2.99
C VAL A 124 -13.79 -1.11 -4.09
N ILE A 125 -13.65 -0.67 -5.34
CA ILE A 125 -13.51 -1.56 -6.50
C ILE A 125 -12.22 -2.39 -6.39
N GLY A 126 -11.10 -1.77 -6.00
CA GLY A 126 -9.82 -2.45 -5.80
C GLY A 126 -9.96 -3.63 -4.85
N LYS A 127 -10.66 -3.47 -3.74
CA LYS A 127 -10.94 -4.58 -2.81
C LYS A 127 -11.67 -5.75 -3.47
N TYR A 128 -12.68 -5.46 -4.31
CA TYR A 128 -13.41 -6.53 -5.00
C TYR A 128 -12.55 -7.20 -6.07
N LEU A 129 -11.73 -6.44 -6.79
CA LEU A 129 -10.81 -6.96 -7.79
C LEU A 129 -9.72 -7.83 -7.13
N ASP A 130 -9.15 -7.39 -6.01
CA ASP A 130 -8.17 -8.17 -5.25
C ASP A 130 -8.79 -9.49 -4.77
N GLN A 131 -10.01 -9.46 -4.24
CA GLN A 131 -10.72 -10.67 -3.82
C GLN A 131 -11.03 -11.60 -5.00
N PHE A 132 -11.34 -11.04 -6.18
CA PHE A 132 -11.59 -11.83 -7.37
C PHE A 132 -10.29 -12.44 -7.92
N ALA A 133 -9.21 -11.68 -7.97
CA ALA A 133 -7.89 -12.14 -8.37
C ALA A 133 -7.34 -13.22 -7.43
N LEU A 134 -7.50 -13.04 -6.12
CA LEU A 134 -7.13 -14.03 -5.10
C LEU A 134 -8.00 -15.29 -5.17
N ARG A 135 -9.26 -15.18 -5.65
CA ARG A 135 -10.09 -16.37 -5.91
C ARG A 135 -9.62 -17.18 -7.12
N GLN A 136 -8.96 -16.57 -8.09
CA GLN A 136 -8.38 -17.26 -9.25
C GLN A 136 -6.97 -17.81 -8.97
N GLY A 137 -6.17 -17.14 -8.14
CA GLY A 137 -4.89 -17.65 -7.63
C GLY A 137 -5.08 -18.14 -6.21
N LYS A 138 -5.04 -19.45 -5.99
CA LYS A 138 -4.99 -20.05 -4.65
C LYS A 138 -3.60 -19.82 -4.07
N GLY A 139 -3.26 -18.56 -3.83
CA GLY A 139 -2.00 -18.17 -3.21
C GLY A 139 -1.89 -18.84 -1.84
N PHE A 140 -0.85 -19.60 -1.66
CA PHE A 140 -0.47 -20.21 -0.40
C PHE A 140 0.76 -19.48 0.12
N SER A 141 0.68 -18.96 1.34
CA SER A 141 1.82 -18.44 2.10
C SER A 141 1.83 -19.06 3.48
N CYS A 142 2.97 -19.60 3.87
CA CYS A 142 3.11 -20.26 5.15
C CYS A 142 4.53 -20.09 5.67
N PHE A 143 4.65 -19.66 6.93
CA PHE A 143 5.92 -19.67 7.65
C PHE A 143 6.05 -20.98 8.42
N ILE A 144 7.19 -21.65 8.27
CA ILE A 144 7.50 -22.88 8.99
C ILE A 144 8.85 -22.77 9.71
N GLN A 145 8.93 -23.41 10.86
CA GLN A 145 10.18 -23.64 11.58
C GLN A 145 10.41 -25.15 11.70
N LEU A 146 11.43 -25.62 11.01
CA LEU A 146 11.82 -27.03 10.92
C LEU A 146 13.04 -27.31 11.79
N GLU A 147 13.02 -28.38 12.56
CA GLU A 147 14.23 -28.95 13.19
C GLU A 147 14.82 -30.00 12.24
N GLY A 148 16.00 -29.74 11.71
CA GLY A 148 16.67 -30.61 10.75
C GLY A 148 17.68 -29.89 9.86
N ASN A 149 18.08 -30.56 8.81
CA ASN A 149 19.04 -30.09 7.83
C ASN A 149 18.35 -29.58 6.56
N THR A 150 19.10 -28.92 5.68
CA THR A 150 18.65 -28.50 4.35
C THR A 150 18.07 -29.63 3.52
N ASP A 151 18.58 -30.84 3.66
CA ASP A 151 18.07 -32.00 2.94
C ASP A 151 16.66 -32.38 3.38
N ASP A 152 16.36 -32.23 4.67
CA ASP A 152 15.01 -32.43 5.22
C ASP A 152 14.02 -31.39 4.68
N LEU A 153 14.44 -30.11 4.58
CA LEU A 153 13.65 -29.07 3.96
C LEU A 153 13.38 -29.34 2.49
N HIS A 154 14.39 -29.77 1.72
CA HIS A 154 14.23 -30.13 0.31
C HIS A 154 13.30 -31.32 0.12
N ALA A 155 13.38 -32.34 0.97
CA ALA A 155 12.50 -33.47 0.96
C ALA A 155 11.04 -33.07 1.23
N LEU A 156 10.86 -32.17 2.23
CA LEU A 156 9.54 -31.60 2.57
C LEU A 156 8.95 -30.84 1.37
N ILE A 157 9.72 -29.92 0.79
CA ILE A 157 9.27 -29.10 -0.36
C ILE A 157 8.92 -30.01 -1.54
N THR A 158 9.73 -31.03 -1.83
CA THR A 158 9.45 -31.98 -2.92
C THR A 158 8.15 -32.74 -2.68
N ARG A 159 7.89 -33.19 -1.45
CA ARG A 159 6.66 -33.86 -1.06
C ARG A 159 5.43 -32.96 -1.21
N LEU A 160 5.52 -31.71 -0.74
CA LEU A 160 4.44 -30.72 -0.83
C LEU A 160 4.14 -30.36 -2.30
N ASN A 161 5.17 -30.13 -3.10
CA ASN A 161 5.04 -29.83 -4.53
C ASN A 161 4.28 -30.95 -5.26
N LYS A 162 4.67 -32.19 -5.05
CA LYS A 162 4.02 -33.32 -5.71
C LYS A 162 2.55 -33.43 -5.35
N LYS A 163 2.19 -33.18 -4.09
CA LYS A 163 0.85 -33.41 -3.56
C LYS A 163 -0.10 -32.22 -3.79
N TYR A 164 0.35 -31.00 -3.53
CA TYR A 164 -0.54 -29.83 -3.38
C TYR A 164 -0.32 -28.73 -4.40
N PHE A 165 0.82 -28.65 -5.05
CA PHE A 165 1.18 -27.50 -5.87
C PHE A 165 1.32 -27.86 -7.35
N GLU A 166 0.81 -26.97 -8.22
CA GLU A 166 0.89 -27.12 -9.67
C GLU A 166 2.20 -26.53 -10.19
N VAL A 167 2.61 -25.39 -9.57
CA VAL A 167 3.89 -24.72 -9.82
C VAL A 167 4.79 -24.97 -8.62
N PRO A 168 6.10 -25.22 -8.81
CA PRO A 168 7.01 -25.44 -7.71
C PRO A 168 6.97 -24.33 -6.67
N LEU A 169 6.87 -24.69 -5.39
CA LEU A 169 6.94 -23.79 -4.25
C LEU A 169 8.22 -22.94 -4.31
N LYS A 170 8.06 -21.65 -4.14
CA LYS A 170 9.16 -20.74 -3.83
C LYS A 170 9.33 -20.71 -2.31
N TYR A 171 10.58 -20.60 -1.87
CA TYR A 171 10.86 -20.51 -0.43
C TYR A 171 12.01 -19.53 -0.16
N SER A 172 11.92 -18.89 1.01
CA SER A 172 12.97 -18.01 1.54
C SER A 172 13.39 -18.50 2.91
N ILE A 173 14.69 -18.71 3.10
CA ILE A 173 15.25 -19.14 4.39
C ILE A 173 15.70 -17.90 5.16
N TYR A 174 15.26 -17.76 6.42
CA TYR A 174 15.53 -16.59 7.27
C TYR A 174 16.57 -16.85 8.33
N ASP A 175 16.57 -18.05 8.90
CA ASP A 175 17.49 -18.41 9.97
C ASP A 175 18.03 -19.82 9.72
N TYR A 176 19.34 -19.92 9.89
CA TYR A 176 20.08 -21.17 9.71
C TYR A 176 21.08 -21.32 10.86
N GLY A 177 20.60 -21.85 11.99
CA GLY A 177 21.45 -22.04 13.17
C GLY A 177 20.88 -23.08 14.14
N ASP A 178 21.75 -23.69 14.94
CA ASP A 178 21.40 -24.67 15.99
C ASP A 178 20.49 -25.84 15.56
N GLY A 179 20.61 -26.29 14.29
CA GLY A 179 19.77 -27.36 13.77
C GLY A 179 18.31 -26.96 13.53
N LYS A 180 18.03 -25.66 13.44
CA LYS A 180 16.71 -25.12 13.12
C LYS A 180 16.76 -24.32 11.84
N ILE A 181 15.75 -24.49 11.00
CA ILE A 181 15.57 -23.75 9.75
C ILE A 181 14.22 -23.04 9.82
N SER A 182 14.26 -21.71 9.75
CA SER A 182 13.06 -20.89 9.62
C SER A 182 12.91 -20.48 8.15
N CYS A 183 11.81 -20.84 7.53
CA CYS A 183 11.58 -20.52 6.13
C CYS A 183 10.11 -20.16 5.86
N GLN A 184 9.92 -19.35 4.84
CA GLN A 184 8.61 -18.99 4.32
C GLN A 184 8.41 -19.66 2.97
N LEU A 185 7.27 -20.27 2.80
CA LEU A 185 6.87 -21.00 1.60
C LEU A 185 5.80 -20.20 0.87
N TYR A 186 5.93 -20.09 -0.45
CA TYR A 186 4.98 -19.42 -1.33
C TYR A 186 4.65 -20.31 -2.51
N GLY A 187 3.37 -20.39 -2.87
CA GLY A 187 2.97 -21.17 -4.03
C GLY A 187 1.50 -21.04 -4.38
N GLU A 188 1.11 -21.69 -5.45
CA GLU A 188 -0.27 -21.79 -5.89
C GLU A 188 -0.77 -23.23 -5.75
N LEU A 189 -1.83 -23.39 -4.96
CA LEU A 189 -2.43 -24.70 -4.71
C LEU A 189 -3.16 -25.22 -5.95
N LYS A 190 -3.06 -26.52 -6.20
CA LYS A 190 -3.88 -27.22 -7.19
C LYS A 190 -5.36 -27.05 -6.93
N SER A 191 -6.15 -27.08 -8.00
CA SER A 191 -7.61 -27.04 -7.90
C SER A 191 -8.14 -28.19 -7.04
N GLY A 192 -8.92 -27.85 -6.01
CA GLY A 192 -9.48 -28.82 -5.05
C GLY A 192 -8.82 -28.87 -3.68
N PHE A 193 -7.63 -28.26 -3.49
CA PHE A 193 -6.97 -28.16 -2.19
C PHE A 193 -7.14 -26.78 -1.56
N LYS A 194 -7.15 -26.75 -0.22
CA LYS A 194 -7.18 -25.54 0.58
C LYS A 194 -5.91 -25.45 1.43
N SER A 195 -5.54 -24.24 1.84
CA SER A 195 -4.38 -24.01 2.74
C SER A 195 -4.45 -24.86 4.02
N GLU A 196 -5.67 -25.10 4.53
CA GLU A 196 -5.92 -25.95 5.69
C GLU A 196 -5.42 -27.39 5.51
N ASN A 197 -5.51 -27.94 4.31
CA ASN A 197 -5.03 -29.29 4.01
C ASN A 197 -3.51 -29.39 4.13
N VAL A 198 -2.80 -28.35 3.65
CA VAL A 198 -1.35 -28.27 3.76
C VAL A 198 -0.94 -28.05 5.20
N PHE A 199 -1.67 -27.19 5.93
CA PHE A 199 -1.43 -26.93 7.34
C PHE A 199 -1.53 -28.20 8.18
N THR A 200 -2.56 -29.01 7.99
CA THR A 200 -2.74 -30.28 8.72
C THR A 200 -1.59 -31.23 8.44
N ASP A 201 -1.21 -31.42 7.17
CA ASP A 201 -0.07 -32.28 6.82
C ASP A 201 1.26 -31.78 7.42
N LEU A 202 1.45 -30.45 7.51
CA LEU A 202 2.65 -29.86 8.11
C LEU A 202 2.68 -30.05 9.63
N THR A 203 1.55 -29.91 10.31
CA THR A 203 1.46 -30.08 11.76
C THR A 203 1.59 -31.52 12.22
N GLU A 204 1.29 -32.49 11.37
CA GLU A 204 1.47 -33.91 11.64
C GLU A 204 2.94 -34.36 11.56
N LEU A 205 3.82 -33.53 10.97
CA LEU A 205 5.26 -33.83 10.88
C LEU A 205 5.95 -33.46 12.19
N GLY A 206 6.50 -34.43 12.88
CA GLY A 206 7.09 -34.27 14.22
C GLY A 206 8.35 -33.40 14.29
N ASN A 207 8.96 -33.07 13.15
CA ASN A 207 10.12 -32.20 13.04
C ASN A 207 9.78 -30.73 12.73
N ILE A 208 8.50 -30.38 12.61
CA ILE A 208 8.05 -28.99 12.46
C ILE A 208 7.58 -28.47 13.81
N LYS A 209 8.18 -27.40 14.29
CA LYS A 209 7.91 -26.78 15.61
C LYS A 209 6.88 -25.65 15.53
N LYS A 210 6.84 -24.95 14.41
CA LYS A 210 5.95 -23.82 14.23
C LYS A 210 5.45 -23.78 12.79
N VAL A 211 4.14 -23.55 12.64
CA VAL A 211 3.48 -23.32 11.34
C VAL A 211 2.55 -22.12 11.52
N GLU A 212 2.70 -21.12 10.68
CA GLU A 212 1.82 -19.94 10.63
C GLU A 212 1.36 -19.76 9.18
N LEU A 213 0.05 -19.76 8.97
CA LEU A 213 -0.55 -19.40 7.67
C LEU A 213 -0.74 -17.88 7.60
N GLU A 214 -0.37 -17.26 6.49
CA GLU A 214 -0.60 -15.84 6.19
C GLU A 214 -1.70 -15.64 5.15
#